data_e8300f4c06e421876b7c0f4f4e65d2fc
#
_entry.id   e8300f4c06e421876b7c0f4f4e65d2fc
#
_cell.length_a   1.000
_cell.length_b   1.000
_cell.length_c   1.000
_cell.angle_alpha   90.00
_cell.angle_beta   90.00
_cell.angle_gamma   90.00
#
_symmetry.space_group_name_H-M   'P 1'
#
loop_
_entity.id
_entity.type
_entity.pdbx_description
1 polymer ?
#
loop_
_entity_poly.entity_id
_entity_poly.type
_entity_poly.pdbx_seq_one_letter_code
_entity_poly.pdbx_strand_id
1 'polypeptide(L)'
;MLQIKIPATEAWDENKEEFVQTSHEQVLQLEHSLVSISKWEAKWCKPFLTKEDKTYEETLDYIKCMTITQNVKDETYDRLTKSNIDTINNYISESRTATTFSDTKAGTSREIITSELIYYWMITLNIPMECQKWHVNRLLTLIRVCNVKNTPPKKMNKREIASRYASLNAARRKQFNSRG
;
A
#
# COMPACT_ATOMS: atom_id res chain seq x y z
N MET A 1 4.98 9.75 0.95
CA MET A 1 5.57 10.01 2.28
C MET A 1 4.57 10.82 3.09
N LEU A 2 4.27 10.39 4.30
CA LEU A 2 3.39 11.04 5.26
C LEU A 2 4.24 11.80 6.29
N GLN A 3 3.77 12.98 6.71
CA GLN A 3 4.35 13.72 7.82
C GLN A 3 3.30 13.83 8.92
N ILE A 4 3.67 13.47 10.13
CA ILE A 4 2.83 13.63 11.33
C ILE A 4 3.57 14.45 12.35
N LYS A 5 2.81 15.24 13.11
CA LYS A 5 3.32 16.02 14.23
C LYS A 5 2.95 15.34 15.54
N ILE A 6 3.93 15.11 16.36
CA ILE A 6 3.75 14.60 17.72
C ILE A 6 3.83 15.79 18.66
N PRO A 7 2.82 16.01 19.49
CA PRO A 7 2.77 17.18 20.36
C PRO A 7 3.88 17.15 21.42
N ALA A 8 4.27 18.33 21.87
CA ALA A 8 5.06 18.48 23.10
C ALA A 8 4.28 17.96 24.31
N THR A 9 4.98 17.49 25.31
CA THR A 9 4.38 17.12 26.60
C THR A 9 4.90 18.04 27.70
N GLU A 10 4.01 18.39 28.62
CA GLU A 10 4.31 19.16 29.80
C GLU A 10 3.99 18.29 31.02
N ALA A 11 4.80 18.39 32.05
CA ALA A 11 4.55 17.78 33.34
C ALA A 11 4.57 18.85 34.44
N TRP A 12 3.76 18.66 35.47
CA TRP A 12 3.76 19.53 36.63
C TRP A 12 5.00 19.27 37.49
N ASP A 13 5.80 20.28 37.72
CA ASP A 13 6.95 20.23 38.63
C ASP A 13 6.52 20.74 40.01
N GLU A 14 6.40 19.84 40.98
CA GLU A 14 5.98 20.17 42.37
C GLU A 14 6.93 21.12 43.07
N ASN A 15 8.22 21.11 42.70
CA ASN A 15 9.21 21.99 43.37
C ASN A 15 9.14 23.43 42.86
N LYS A 16 8.71 23.61 41.61
CA LYS A 16 8.63 24.91 40.96
C LYS A 16 7.20 25.45 40.92
N GLU A 17 6.21 24.59 41.23
CA GLU A 17 4.77 24.89 41.11
C GLU A 17 4.39 25.41 39.70
N GLU A 18 5.02 24.87 38.65
CA GLU A 18 4.78 25.27 37.28
C GLU A 18 4.77 24.06 36.33
N PHE A 19 4.13 24.21 35.14
CA PHE A 19 4.23 23.22 34.08
C PHE A 19 5.56 23.38 33.35
N VAL A 20 6.37 22.30 33.36
CA VAL A 20 7.66 22.24 32.68
C VAL A 20 7.52 21.37 31.44
N GLN A 21 7.98 21.87 30.31
CA GLN A 21 8.01 21.12 29.05
C GLN A 21 8.99 19.95 29.16
N THR A 22 8.46 18.74 29.17
CA THR A 22 9.25 17.49 29.25
C THR A 22 9.73 17.00 27.92
N SER A 23 9.02 17.35 26.84
CA SER A 23 9.45 17.03 25.49
C SER A 23 9.02 18.10 24.48
N HIS A 24 9.78 18.22 23.39
CA HIS A 24 9.46 19.13 22.29
C HIS A 24 8.53 18.48 21.26
N GLU A 25 7.82 19.34 20.50
CA GLU A 25 7.11 18.90 19.31
C GLU A 25 8.10 18.22 18.33
N GLN A 26 7.71 17.08 17.78
CA GLN A 26 8.53 16.34 16.83
C GLN A 26 7.73 15.99 15.57
N VAL A 27 8.35 16.16 14.41
CA VAL A 27 7.77 15.76 13.13
C VAL A 27 8.36 14.43 12.68
N LEU A 28 7.52 13.44 12.51
CA LEU A 28 7.93 12.14 11.93
C LEU A 28 7.57 12.08 10.45
N GLN A 29 8.51 11.57 9.67
CA GLN A 29 8.30 11.22 8.27
C GLN A 29 8.15 9.71 8.17
N LEU A 30 7.05 9.27 7.60
CA LEU A 30 6.66 7.87 7.48
C LEU A 30 6.46 7.48 6.02
N GLU A 31 6.85 6.25 5.65
CA GLU A 31 6.56 5.69 4.34
C GLU A 31 6.08 4.23 4.47
N HIS A 32 4.89 3.97 3.95
CA HIS A 32 4.34 2.63 3.81
C HIS A 32 4.96 1.93 2.60
N SER A 33 6.15 1.38 2.76
CA SER A 33 6.98 0.81 1.70
C SER A 33 7.20 -0.69 1.86
N LEU A 34 7.68 -1.34 0.80
CA LEU A 34 8.06 -2.76 0.89
C LEU A 34 9.19 -2.97 1.92
N VAL A 35 10.09 -2.00 2.06
CA VAL A 35 11.17 -2.04 3.06
C VAL A 35 10.61 -2.05 4.48
N SER A 36 9.59 -1.23 4.78
CA SER A 36 8.97 -1.20 6.10
C SER A 36 8.21 -2.49 6.41
N ILE A 37 7.51 -3.07 5.42
CA ILE A 37 6.84 -4.37 5.56
C ILE A 37 7.87 -5.47 5.83
N SER A 38 8.94 -5.54 5.05
CA SER A 38 9.97 -6.57 5.20
C SER A 38 10.65 -6.52 6.59
N LYS A 39 10.92 -5.32 7.11
CA LYS A 39 11.46 -5.16 8.48
C LYS A 39 10.51 -5.71 9.54
N TRP A 40 9.22 -5.43 9.41
CA TRP A 40 8.21 -5.89 10.35
C TRP A 40 8.02 -7.42 10.26
N GLU A 41 7.90 -7.98 9.05
CA GLU A 41 7.76 -9.42 8.83
C GLU A 41 8.98 -10.20 9.35
N ALA A 42 10.19 -9.68 9.16
CA ALA A 42 11.41 -10.27 9.69
C ALA A 42 11.43 -10.33 11.23
N LYS A 43 10.83 -9.35 11.91
CA LYS A 43 10.75 -9.31 13.36
C LYS A 43 9.65 -10.21 13.93
N TRP A 44 8.45 -10.16 13.33
CA TRP A 44 7.27 -10.84 13.87
C TRP A 44 7.06 -12.23 13.28
N CYS A 45 7.77 -12.59 12.22
CA CYS A 45 7.61 -13.86 11.48
C CYS A 45 6.16 -14.13 11.06
N LYS A 46 5.42 -13.07 10.71
CA LYS A 46 4.02 -13.09 10.28
C LYS A 46 3.87 -12.31 8.98
N PRO A 47 3.01 -12.73 8.04
CA PRO A 47 2.75 -11.97 6.82
C PRO A 47 1.97 -10.68 7.16
N PHE A 48 2.47 -9.54 6.72
CA PHE A 48 1.88 -8.23 7.04
C PHE A 48 0.55 -7.98 6.30
N LEU A 49 0.46 -8.41 5.04
CA LEU A 49 -0.67 -8.10 4.15
C LEU A 49 -1.88 -9.04 4.32
N THR A 50 -1.94 -9.77 5.43
CA THR A 50 -3.12 -10.59 5.79
C THR A 50 -4.25 -9.72 6.36
N LYS A 51 -5.48 -10.30 6.35
CA LYS A 51 -6.65 -9.65 6.94
C LYS A 51 -6.75 -9.83 8.47
N GLU A 52 -5.76 -10.48 9.07
CA GLU A 52 -5.72 -10.67 10.52
C GLU A 52 -5.48 -9.34 11.23
N ASP A 53 -6.23 -9.12 12.30
CA ASP A 53 -6.07 -7.93 13.12
C ASP A 53 -4.71 -7.97 13.83
N LYS A 54 -4.00 -6.85 13.76
CA LYS A 54 -2.72 -6.68 14.44
C LYS A 54 -2.94 -6.18 15.86
N THR A 55 -2.15 -6.68 16.78
CA THR A 55 -2.13 -6.15 18.16
C THR A 55 -1.66 -4.70 18.18
N TYR A 56 -1.88 -4.02 19.30
CA TYR A 56 -1.39 -2.65 19.49
C TYR A 56 0.15 -2.58 19.36
N GLU A 57 0.86 -3.54 19.95
CA GLU A 57 2.32 -3.62 19.88
C GLU A 57 2.82 -3.83 18.44
N GLU A 58 2.17 -4.74 17.69
CA GLU A 58 2.47 -4.98 16.28
C GLU A 58 2.26 -3.74 15.42
N THR A 59 1.18 -2.98 15.72
CA THR A 59 0.85 -1.74 15.02
C THR A 59 1.88 -0.66 15.33
N LEU A 60 2.23 -0.47 16.60
CA LEU A 60 3.23 0.51 17.03
C LEU A 60 4.61 0.20 16.42
N ASP A 61 4.99 -1.06 16.44
CA ASP A 61 6.25 -1.51 15.84
C ASP A 61 6.26 -1.29 14.32
N TYR A 62 5.12 -1.48 13.66
CA TYR A 62 5.02 -1.16 12.24
C TYR A 62 5.21 0.32 11.94
N ILE A 63 4.67 1.21 12.79
CA ILE A 63 4.90 2.65 12.67
C ILE A 63 6.39 2.98 12.81
N LYS A 64 7.10 2.30 13.73
CA LYS A 64 8.56 2.42 13.86
C LYS A 64 9.26 1.97 12.57
N CYS A 65 8.86 0.85 11.99
CA CYS A 65 9.42 0.36 10.72
C CYS A 65 9.16 1.31 9.54
N MET A 66 8.03 2.04 9.53
CA MET A 66 7.70 3.05 8.54
C MET A 66 8.49 4.35 8.71
N THR A 67 9.06 4.61 9.89
CA THR A 67 9.71 5.88 10.21
C THR A 67 11.01 6.03 9.44
N ILE A 68 11.12 7.13 8.69
CA ILE A 68 12.32 7.52 7.93
C ILE A 68 13.16 8.51 8.75
N THR A 69 12.52 9.30 9.61
CA THR A 69 13.20 10.25 10.49
C THR A 69 14.24 9.52 11.34
N GLN A 70 15.47 10.02 11.33
CA GLN A 70 16.57 9.41 12.09
C GLN A 70 16.54 9.84 13.55
N ASN A 71 17.14 9.01 14.42
CA ASN A 71 17.35 9.30 15.85
C ASN A 71 16.06 9.60 16.63
N VAL A 72 14.96 8.94 16.27
CA VAL A 72 13.71 9.03 17.02
C VAL A 72 13.80 8.14 18.25
N LYS A 73 13.55 8.69 19.44
CA LYS A 73 13.50 7.93 20.69
C LYS A 73 12.22 7.10 20.75
N ASP A 74 12.27 5.94 21.39
CA ASP A 74 11.10 5.07 21.55
C ASP A 74 9.93 5.76 22.29
N GLU A 75 10.22 6.58 23.31
CA GLU A 75 9.23 7.36 24.05
C GLU A 75 8.39 8.30 23.16
N THR A 76 8.90 8.65 21.96
CA THR A 76 8.18 9.49 21.01
C THR A 76 6.94 8.79 20.47
N TYR A 77 7.00 7.47 20.29
CA TYR A 77 5.89 6.67 19.78
C TYR A 77 4.78 6.48 20.82
N ASP A 78 5.11 6.53 22.10
CA ASP A 78 4.13 6.44 23.20
C ASP A 78 3.22 7.69 23.25
N ARG A 79 3.68 8.80 22.65
CA ARG A 79 2.93 10.07 22.55
C ARG A 79 2.05 10.18 21.29
N LEU A 80 1.96 9.11 20.48
CA LEU A 80 1.08 9.10 19.33
C LEU A 80 -0.38 9.26 19.76
N THR A 81 -1.03 10.29 19.23
CA THR A 81 -2.46 10.52 19.48
C THR A 81 -3.32 9.60 18.62
N LYS A 82 -4.58 9.39 19.03
CA LYS A 82 -5.55 8.65 18.20
C LYS A 82 -5.67 9.25 16.81
N SER A 83 -5.69 10.57 16.68
CA SER A 83 -5.73 11.27 15.40
C SER A 83 -4.52 10.95 14.51
N ASN A 84 -3.32 10.81 15.12
CA ASN A 84 -2.12 10.41 14.39
C ASN A 84 -2.26 8.99 13.85
N ILE A 85 -2.77 8.06 14.67
CA ILE A 85 -3.00 6.66 14.28
C ILE A 85 -4.04 6.57 13.15
N ASP A 86 -5.14 7.30 13.25
CA ASP A 86 -6.16 7.35 12.20
C ASP A 86 -5.59 7.91 10.88
N THR A 87 -4.76 8.95 10.96
CA THR A 87 -4.07 9.52 9.79
C THR A 87 -3.12 8.52 9.15
N ILE A 88 -2.37 7.77 9.96
CA ILE A 88 -1.46 6.71 9.48
C ILE A 88 -2.24 5.59 8.80
N ASN A 89 -3.33 5.12 9.40
CA ASN A 89 -4.18 4.07 8.84
C ASN A 89 -4.80 4.49 7.51
N ASN A 90 -5.28 5.72 7.41
CA ASN A 90 -5.77 6.28 6.17
C ASN A 90 -4.68 6.31 5.09
N TYR A 91 -3.47 6.74 5.45
CA TYR A 91 -2.32 6.74 4.55
C TYR A 91 -1.96 5.33 4.05
N ILE A 92 -1.94 4.33 4.92
CA ILE A 92 -1.67 2.93 4.57
C ILE A 92 -2.69 2.40 3.56
N SER A 93 -3.97 2.78 3.70
CA SER A 93 -5.06 2.32 2.83
C SER A 93 -5.15 3.05 1.49
N GLU A 94 -4.49 4.20 1.33
CA GLU A 94 -4.52 4.96 0.09
C GLU A 94 -3.92 4.17 -1.10
N SER A 95 -4.55 4.27 -2.26
CA SER A 95 -4.07 3.58 -3.47
C SER A 95 -2.77 4.19 -4.02
N ARG A 96 -2.56 5.50 -3.83
CA ARG A 96 -1.38 6.27 -4.30
C ARG A 96 -1.04 6.07 -5.78
N THR A 97 -2.04 5.76 -6.59
CA THR A 97 -1.89 5.52 -8.03
C THR A 97 -3.08 6.10 -8.79
N ALA A 98 -2.83 6.60 -10.00
CA ALA A 98 -3.87 7.01 -10.94
C ALA A 98 -4.35 5.84 -11.83
N THR A 99 -3.66 4.70 -11.78
CA THR A 99 -4.02 3.53 -12.59
C THR A 99 -5.23 2.83 -11.97
N THR A 100 -6.29 2.68 -12.74
CA THR A 100 -7.46 1.89 -12.39
C THR A 100 -7.55 0.65 -13.27
N PHE A 101 -8.00 -0.45 -12.71
CA PHE A 101 -8.28 -1.67 -13.47
C PHE A 101 -9.79 -1.91 -13.45
N SER A 102 -10.39 -2.14 -14.63
CA SER A 102 -11.73 -2.71 -14.68
C SER A 102 -11.63 -4.16 -14.20
N ASP A 103 -12.18 -4.46 -13.03
CA ASP A 103 -12.12 -5.79 -12.43
C ASP A 103 -12.92 -6.80 -13.25
N THR A 104 -12.25 -7.39 -14.21
CA THR A 104 -12.69 -8.64 -14.83
C THR A 104 -12.17 -9.78 -13.97
N LYS A 105 -12.99 -10.24 -13.02
CA LYS A 105 -12.80 -11.45 -12.20
C LYS A 105 -11.39 -11.56 -11.61
N ALA A 106 -11.15 -10.89 -10.48
CA ALA A 106 -10.07 -11.25 -9.61
C ALA A 106 -10.33 -12.69 -9.11
N GLY A 107 -9.59 -13.65 -9.68
CA GLY A 107 -9.51 -14.97 -9.08
C GLY A 107 -9.02 -14.79 -7.66
N THR A 108 -9.75 -15.32 -6.68
CA THR A 108 -9.29 -15.36 -5.30
C THR A 108 -8.06 -16.25 -5.24
N SER A 109 -6.88 -15.66 -5.39
CA SER A 109 -5.64 -16.36 -5.06
C SER A 109 -5.67 -16.63 -3.57
N ARG A 110 -5.49 -17.90 -3.18
CA ARG A 110 -5.30 -18.30 -1.77
C ARG A 110 -3.86 -18.10 -1.30
N GLU A 111 -3.02 -17.54 -2.16
CA GLU A 111 -1.61 -17.32 -1.87
C GLU A 111 -1.46 -16.17 -0.85
N ILE A 112 -0.73 -16.45 0.21
CA ILE A 112 -0.38 -15.45 1.22
C ILE A 112 0.74 -14.59 0.64
N ILE A 113 0.48 -13.29 0.54
CA ILE A 113 1.46 -12.33 -0.01
C ILE A 113 2.37 -11.87 1.11
N THR A 114 3.67 -12.19 0.98
CA THR A 114 4.73 -11.73 1.88
C THR A 114 5.67 -10.76 1.16
N SER A 115 6.51 -10.06 1.89
CA SER A 115 7.52 -9.17 1.31
C SER A 115 8.46 -9.90 0.36
N GLU A 116 8.89 -11.13 0.69
CA GLU A 116 9.77 -11.95 -0.15
C GLU A 116 9.11 -12.30 -1.49
N LEU A 117 7.80 -12.59 -1.46
CA LEU A 117 7.05 -12.86 -2.69
C LEU A 117 6.98 -11.61 -3.58
N ILE A 118 6.81 -10.42 -2.98
CA ILE A 118 6.83 -9.15 -3.73
C ILE A 118 8.22 -8.89 -4.31
N TYR A 119 9.30 -9.13 -3.58
CA TYR A 119 10.66 -9.05 -4.10
C TYR A 119 10.89 -10.02 -5.25
N TYR A 120 10.41 -11.26 -5.14
CA TYR A 120 10.46 -12.23 -6.23
C TYR A 120 9.77 -11.71 -7.49
N TRP A 121 8.56 -11.14 -7.37
CA TRP A 121 7.87 -10.53 -8.50
C TRP A 121 8.65 -9.35 -9.09
N MET A 122 9.24 -8.50 -8.27
CA MET A 122 10.07 -7.39 -8.76
C MET A 122 11.24 -7.89 -9.60
N ILE A 123 11.96 -8.92 -9.13
CA ILE A 123 13.09 -9.52 -9.84
C ILE A 123 12.61 -10.14 -11.17
N THR A 124 11.55 -10.94 -11.12
CA THR A 124 11.02 -11.64 -12.32
C THR A 124 10.52 -10.67 -13.38
N LEU A 125 9.96 -9.54 -12.98
CA LEU A 125 9.42 -8.51 -13.88
C LEU A 125 10.45 -7.43 -14.24
N ASN A 126 11.71 -7.57 -13.81
CA ASN A 126 12.78 -6.59 -13.99
C ASN A 126 12.39 -5.18 -13.49
N ILE A 127 11.68 -5.10 -12.35
CA ILE A 127 11.33 -3.83 -11.71
C ILE A 127 12.56 -3.34 -10.91
N PRO A 128 12.99 -2.08 -11.12
CA PRO A 128 14.14 -1.52 -10.39
C PRO A 128 13.95 -1.62 -8.87
N MET A 129 15.02 -1.99 -8.15
CA MET A 129 14.97 -2.18 -6.70
C MET A 129 14.67 -0.89 -5.92
N GLU A 130 14.92 0.28 -6.51
CA GLU A 130 14.54 1.58 -5.94
C GLU A 130 13.04 1.70 -5.68
N CYS A 131 12.22 0.97 -6.45
CA CYS A 131 10.76 0.93 -6.29
C CYS A 131 10.32 0.31 -4.96
N GLN A 132 11.18 -0.45 -4.25
CA GLN A 132 10.90 -0.95 -2.90
C GLN A 132 10.62 0.16 -1.88
N LYS A 133 11.10 1.39 -2.14
CA LYS A 133 10.88 2.57 -1.31
C LYS A 133 9.57 3.30 -1.60
N TRP A 134 8.87 2.92 -2.66
CA TRP A 134 7.59 3.50 -2.98
C TRP A 134 6.51 3.02 -2.01
N HIS A 135 5.41 3.77 -1.97
CA HIS A 135 4.20 3.29 -1.30
C HIS A 135 3.80 1.92 -1.86
N VAL A 136 3.59 0.93 -0.98
CA VAL A 136 3.43 -0.47 -1.40
C VAL A 136 2.24 -0.66 -2.35
N ASN A 137 1.12 0.04 -2.15
CA ASN A 137 -0.04 -0.05 -3.04
C ASN A 137 0.28 0.43 -4.46
N ARG A 138 1.16 1.45 -4.60
CA ARG A 138 1.67 1.90 -5.89
C ARG A 138 2.58 0.84 -6.53
N LEU A 139 3.44 0.19 -5.74
CA LEU A 139 4.32 -0.88 -6.21
C LEU A 139 3.50 -2.09 -6.68
N LEU A 140 2.51 -2.53 -5.89
CA LEU A 140 1.61 -3.62 -6.26
C LEU A 140 0.83 -3.31 -7.55
N THR A 141 0.43 -2.05 -7.73
CA THR A 141 -0.18 -1.61 -8.99
C THR A 141 0.78 -1.72 -10.16
N LEU A 142 2.06 -1.33 -10.00
CA LEU A 142 3.08 -1.49 -11.04
C LEU A 142 3.27 -2.96 -11.41
N ILE A 143 3.38 -3.84 -10.42
CA ILE A 143 3.49 -5.30 -10.63
C ILE A 143 2.29 -5.80 -11.43
N ARG A 144 1.07 -5.39 -11.08
CA ARG A 144 -0.15 -5.75 -11.82
C ARG A 144 -0.12 -5.24 -13.26
N VAL A 145 0.34 -4.00 -13.50
CA VAL A 145 0.52 -3.47 -14.86
C VAL A 145 1.49 -4.32 -15.67
N CYS A 146 2.65 -4.66 -15.09
CA CYS A 146 3.65 -5.50 -15.76
C CYS A 146 3.05 -6.87 -16.11
N ASN A 147 2.35 -7.52 -15.19
CA ASN A 147 1.69 -8.80 -15.42
C ASN A 147 0.66 -8.72 -16.55
N VAL A 148 -0.20 -7.69 -16.55
CA VAL A 148 -1.20 -7.48 -17.61
C VAL A 148 -0.54 -7.26 -18.98
N LYS A 149 0.54 -6.46 -19.03
CA LYS A 149 1.26 -6.17 -20.28
C LYS A 149 2.07 -7.34 -20.78
N ASN A 150 2.66 -8.15 -19.89
CA ASN A 150 3.44 -9.33 -20.25
C ASN A 150 2.57 -10.57 -20.56
N THR A 151 1.28 -10.55 -20.18
CA THR A 151 0.36 -11.63 -20.50
C THR A 151 0.02 -11.59 -22.00
N PRO A 152 0.31 -12.64 -22.77
CA PRO A 152 -0.04 -12.66 -24.19
C PRO A 152 -1.56 -12.54 -24.36
N PRO A 153 -2.03 -11.86 -25.42
CA PRO A 153 -3.46 -11.71 -25.67
C PRO A 153 -4.12 -13.08 -25.79
N LYS A 154 -5.21 -13.27 -25.04
CA LYS A 154 -5.96 -14.52 -25.06
C LYS A 154 -6.39 -14.82 -26.51
N LYS A 155 -5.94 -15.95 -27.09
CA LYS A 155 -6.39 -16.40 -28.41
C LYS A 155 -7.89 -16.68 -28.32
N MET A 156 -8.67 -15.86 -29.01
CA MET A 156 -10.11 -16.09 -29.12
C MET A 156 -10.35 -17.31 -30.04
N ASN A 157 -11.30 -18.14 -29.67
CA ASN A 157 -11.68 -19.26 -30.52
C ASN A 157 -12.51 -18.73 -31.73
N LYS A 158 -12.59 -19.50 -32.81
CA LYS A 158 -13.30 -19.09 -34.05
C LYS A 158 -14.74 -18.67 -33.76
N ARG A 159 -15.42 -19.34 -32.84
CA ARG A 159 -16.82 -19.07 -32.47
C ARG A 159 -16.98 -17.73 -31.74
N GLU A 160 -16.05 -17.39 -30.83
CA GLU A 160 -16.01 -16.12 -30.15
C GLU A 160 -15.73 -14.95 -31.12
N ILE A 161 -14.80 -15.19 -32.08
CA ILE A 161 -14.49 -14.21 -33.12
C ILE A 161 -15.73 -13.95 -33.98
N ALA A 162 -16.41 -15.00 -34.44
CA ALA A 162 -17.63 -14.88 -35.25
C ALA A 162 -18.75 -14.15 -34.51
N SER A 163 -18.97 -14.49 -33.23
CA SER A 163 -19.96 -13.81 -32.38
C SER A 163 -19.65 -12.33 -32.21
N ARG A 164 -18.39 -11.97 -31.96
CA ARG A 164 -17.94 -10.57 -31.81
C ARG A 164 -18.17 -9.77 -33.11
N TYR A 165 -17.81 -10.34 -34.27
CA TYR A 165 -18.06 -9.69 -35.55
C TYR A 165 -19.56 -9.56 -35.88
N ALA A 166 -20.36 -10.56 -35.53
CA ALA A 166 -21.82 -10.46 -35.67
C ALA A 166 -22.40 -9.33 -34.85
N SER A 167 -22.01 -9.18 -33.57
CA SER A 167 -22.47 -8.09 -32.71
C SER A 167 -22.01 -6.71 -33.18
N LEU A 168 -20.75 -6.57 -33.63
CA LEU A 168 -20.22 -5.33 -34.20
C LEU A 168 -20.96 -4.94 -35.49
N ASN A 169 -21.24 -5.91 -36.39
CA ASN A 169 -21.97 -5.66 -37.61
C ASN A 169 -23.43 -5.28 -37.30
N ALA A 170 -24.06 -5.93 -36.34
CA ALA A 170 -25.40 -5.55 -35.88
C ALA A 170 -25.46 -4.10 -35.34
N ALA A 171 -24.46 -3.72 -34.54
CA ALA A 171 -24.36 -2.35 -34.04
C ALA A 171 -24.15 -1.32 -35.17
N ARG A 172 -23.27 -1.63 -36.15
CA ARG A 172 -23.03 -0.76 -37.32
C ARG A 172 -24.29 -0.63 -38.19
N ARG A 173 -25.00 -1.75 -38.43
CA ARG A 173 -26.29 -1.72 -39.18
C ARG A 173 -27.31 -0.80 -38.52
N LYS A 174 -27.41 -0.85 -37.16
CA LYS A 174 -28.28 0.08 -36.42
C LYS A 174 -27.83 1.53 -36.57
N GLN A 175 -26.51 1.79 -36.45
CA GLN A 175 -25.95 3.14 -36.52
C GLN A 175 -26.15 3.78 -37.90
N PHE A 176 -25.98 3.01 -38.98
CA PHE A 176 -26.07 3.51 -40.35
C PHE A 176 -27.42 3.21 -41.02
N ASN A 177 -28.40 2.68 -40.28
CA ASN A 177 -29.74 2.31 -40.75
C ASN A 177 -29.69 1.49 -42.08
N SER A 178 -28.68 0.60 -42.22
CA SER A 178 -28.44 -0.20 -43.43
C SER A 178 -28.96 -1.62 -43.25
N ARG A 179 -29.55 -2.17 -44.32
CA ARG A 179 -30.07 -3.55 -44.39
C ARG A 179 -29.04 -4.55 -44.96
N GLY A 180 -27.85 -4.11 -45.33
CA GLY A 180 -26.76 -4.76 -46.05
C GLY A 180 -26.25 -6.04 -45.60
#